data_b920f815ac7a5be789f368d879a778c7
#
_entry.id   b920f815ac7a5be789f368d879a778c7
#
_cell.length_a   1.000
_cell.length_b   1.000
_cell.length_c   1.000
_cell.angle_alpha   90.00
_cell.angle_beta   90.00
_cell.angle_gamma   90.00
#
_symmetry.space_group_name_H-M   'P 1'
#
loop_
_entity.id
_entity.type
_entity.pdbx_description
1 polymer ?
#
loop_
_entity_poly.entity_id
_entity_poly.type
_entity_poly.pdbx_seq_one_letter_code
_entity_poly.pdbx_strand_id
1 'polypeptide(L)'
;ETSVSTSGLLGPWVPTIGEVSVLRFDPANAESAAQQKGLNYDLWAETALTTGPAGQMNYSLSTSMPRAHEDPEYASVDAQRYAGGDTNVPKDVDTLASEHSSSARSDLEKARAIESYLHTEGFYSNEDTIDSRPGSSQDRIQRMIGADILVGDDEQYATLMALMLHSQGIAARVVMGAYREGASGSVDLTGSDMHAWVEVEFPGVGWATFDPTPPRDQQPTTKINKPKSV
;
A
#
# COMPACT_ATOMS: atom_id res chain seq x y z
N GLU A 1 11.79 -15.57 15.28
CA GLU A 1 12.70 -14.42 15.38
C GLU A 1 13.37 -14.17 14.03
N THR A 2 13.37 -12.92 13.58
CA THR A 2 13.92 -12.50 12.29
C THR A 2 14.94 -11.40 12.52
N SER A 3 16.10 -11.49 11.90
CA SER A 3 17.10 -10.42 11.90
C SER A 3 16.96 -9.59 10.63
N VAL A 4 16.99 -8.28 10.79
CA VAL A 4 16.86 -7.32 9.68
C VAL A 4 18.06 -6.40 9.66
N SER A 5 18.64 -6.21 8.48
CA SER A 5 19.66 -5.21 8.21
C SER A 5 19.19 -4.33 7.06
N THR A 6 19.21 -3.02 7.25
CA THR A 6 18.84 -2.05 6.21
C THR A 6 19.98 -1.09 5.92
N SER A 7 20.07 -0.64 4.68
CA SER A 7 20.97 0.43 4.27
C SER A 7 20.31 1.31 3.22
N GLY A 8 20.59 2.62 3.27
CA GLY A 8 20.06 3.56 2.29
C GLY A 8 18.56 3.88 2.42
N LEU A 9 17.88 3.38 3.45
CA LEU A 9 16.51 3.81 3.77
C LEU A 9 16.52 5.27 4.21
N LEU A 10 15.64 6.05 3.61
CA LEU A 10 15.42 7.45 3.97
C LEU A 10 14.18 7.57 4.85
N GLY A 11 14.27 8.45 5.86
CA GLY A 11 13.16 8.71 6.76
C GLY A 11 13.18 7.88 8.04
N PRO A 12 12.14 7.99 8.88
CA PRO A 12 12.12 7.41 10.22
C PRO A 12 11.60 5.97 10.26
N TRP A 13 11.19 5.40 9.14
CA TRP A 13 10.51 4.11 9.09
C TRP A 13 11.43 2.95 9.41
N VAL A 14 10.96 2.06 10.27
CA VAL A 14 11.62 0.80 10.63
C VAL A 14 10.79 -0.34 10.04
N PRO A 15 11.28 -1.03 8.99
CA PRO A 15 10.54 -2.13 8.38
C PRO A 15 10.18 -3.23 9.38
N THR A 16 8.94 -3.71 9.33
CA THR A 16 8.42 -4.78 10.19
C THR A 16 7.80 -5.89 9.35
N ILE A 17 7.61 -7.05 9.95
CA ILE A 17 6.99 -8.22 9.31
C ILE A 17 6.00 -8.80 10.31
N GLY A 18 4.72 -8.90 9.94
CA GLY A 18 3.66 -9.42 10.80
C GLY A 18 3.43 -8.59 12.07
N GLU A 19 2.70 -9.15 13.02
CA GLU A 19 2.51 -8.54 14.32
C GLU A 19 3.79 -8.59 15.15
N VAL A 20 4.31 -7.43 15.52
CA VAL A 20 5.56 -7.31 16.27
C VAL A 20 5.30 -7.38 17.76
N SER A 21 5.83 -8.40 18.42
CA SER A 21 5.84 -8.50 19.88
C SER A 21 7.10 -7.92 20.52
N VAL A 22 8.23 -8.02 19.82
CA VAL A 22 9.51 -7.44 20.24
C VAL A 22 10.26 -6.91 19.04
N LEU A 23 10.79 -5.69 19.17
CA LEU A 23 11.73 -5.08 18.23
C LEU A 23 12.93 -4.56 19.02
N ARG A 24 14.13 -5.01 18.69
CA ARG A 24 15.36 -4.61 19.36
C ARG A 24 16.45 -4.29 18.36
N PHE A 25 16.99 -3.10 18.44
CA PHE A 25 18.20 -2.74 17.71
C PHE A 25 19.42 -3.43 18.31
N ASP A 26 20.40 -3.75 17.46
CA ASP A 26 21.66 -4.34 17.88
C ASP A 26 22.38 -3.37 18.85
N PRO A 27 22.72 -3.77 20.07
CA PRO A 27 23.33 -2.89 21.07
C PRO A 27 24.80 -2.53 20.78
N ALA A 28 25.34 -2.96 19.64
CA ALA A 28 26.78 -2.92 19.35
C ALA A 28 27.37 -1.49 19.22
N ASN A 29 26.54 -0.45 19.02
CA ASN A 29 27.04 0.91 18.82
C ASN A 29 26.09 2.00 19.37
N ALA A 30 26.60 3.23 19.47
CA ALA A 30 25.85 4.37 19.99
C ALA A 30 24.67 4.78 19.09
N GLU A 31 24.76 4.55 17.80
CA GLU A 31 23.71 4.84 16.82
C GLU A 31 22.49 3.93 17.04
N SER A 32 22.71 2.62 17.15
CA SER A 32 21.66 1.65 17.49
C SER A 32 21.01 1.95 18.84
N ALA A 33 21.77 2.40 19.84
CA ALA A 33 21.22 2.82 21.12
C ALA A 33 20.30 4.04 20.98
N ALA A 34 20.66 5.01 20.13
CA ALA A 34 19.82 6.18 19.84
C ALA A 34 18.57 5.78 19.04
N GLN A 35 18.70 4.87 18.07
CA GLN A 35 17.57 4.31 17.31
C GLN A 35 16.59 3.58 18.23
N GLN A 36 17.08 2.75 19.15
CA GLN A 36 16.25 2.05 20.14
C GLN A 36 15.53 3.03 21.09
N LYS A 37 16.23 4.08 21.53
CA LYS A 37 15.61 5.10 22.42
C LYS A 37 14.53 5.90 21.70
N GLY A 38 14.70 6.15 20.41
CA GLY A 38 13.76 6.88 19.57
C GLY A 38 12.64 6.02 18.97
N LEU A 39 12.63 4.70 19.25
CA LEU A 39 11.65 3.78 18.69
C LEU A 39 10.24 4.05 19.22
N ASN A 40 9.31 4.14 18.29
CA ASN A 40 7.88 4.21 18.53
C ASN A 40 7.18 3.15 17.67
N TYR A 41 6.17 2.51 18.20
CA TYR A 41 5.36 1.54 17.49
C TYR A 41 3.88 1.94 17.62
N ASP A 42 3.22 2.07 16.49
CA ASP A 42 1.79 2.29 16.43
C ASP A 42 1.09 0.93 16.31
N LEU A 43 0.33 0.58 17.32
CA LEU A 43 -0.38 -0.72 17.39
C LEU A 43 -1.53 -0.81 16.39
N TRP A 44 -2.13 0.31 16.03
CA TRP A 44 -3.25 0.31 15.09
C TRP A 44 -2.77 0.25 13.63
N ALA A 45 -1.73 1.01 13.31
CA ALA A 45 -1.12 1.01 11.99
C ALA A 45 -0.14 -0.16 11.80
N GLU A 46 0.21 -0.89 12.88
CA GLU A 46 1.24 -1.97 12.89
C GLU A 46 2.57 -1.49 12.31
N THR A 47 2.92 -0.25 12.59
CA THR A 47 4.05 0.44 11.97
C THR A 47 5.04 0.91 13.01
N ALA A 48 6.32 0.68 12.75
CA ALA A 48 7.43 1.13 13.58
C ALA A 48 8.14 2.33 12.95
N LEU A 49 8.50 3.29 13.77
CA LEU A 49 9.37 4.41 13.38
C LEU A 49 10.37 4.74 14.49
N THR A 50 11.51 5.29 14.10
CA THR A 50 12.49 5.80 15.06
C THR A 50 12.81 7.26 14.79
N THR A 51 12.92 8.05 15.88
CA THR A 51 13.46 9.40 15.84
C THR A 51 14.98 9.44 16.00
N GLY A 52 15.61 8.28 16.07
CA GLY A 52 17.08 8.13 16.06
C GLY A 52 17.67 8.48 14.70
N PRO A 53 19.01 8.41 14.58
CA PRO A 53 19.69 8.70 13.32
C PRO A 53 19.18 7.83 12.17
N ALA A 54 18.91 8.46 11.01
CA ALA A 54 18.69 7.73 9.78
C ALA A 54 20.00 7.16 9.27
N GLY A 55 19.97 5.97 8.69
CA GLY A 55 21.17 5.31 8.19
C GLY A 55 21.02 3.81 8.13
N GLN A 56 22.12 3.12 8.42
CA GLN A 56 22.09 1.67 8.54
C GLN A 56 21.39 1.26 9.84
N MET A 57 20.41 0.38 9.74
CA MET A 57 19.72 -0.20 10.89
C MET A 57 19.99 -1.71 10.93
N ASN A 58 20.32 -2.22 12.13
CA ASN A 58 20.43 -3.64 12.39
C ASN A 58 19.61 -3.96 13.65
N TYR A 59 18.63 -4.82 13.51
CA TYR A 59 17.69 -5.14 14.57
C TYR A 59 17.11 -6.54 14.43
N SER A 60 16.53 -7.03 15.50
CA SER A 60 15.79 -8.28 15.52
C SER A 60 14.30 -8.04 15.81
N LEU A 61 13.48 -8.87 15.21
CA LEU A 61 12.04 -8.91 15.39
C LEU A 61 11.62 -10.26 15.97
N SER A 62 10.79 -10.23 17.01
CA SER A 62 9.94 -11.38 17.35
C SER A 62 8.53 -11.05 16.88
N THR A 63 8.02 -11.83 15.94
CA THR A 63 6.76 -11.55 15.28
C THR A 63 5.89 -12.80 15.26
N SER A 64 4.59 -12.63 15.25
CA SER A 64 3.63 -13.63 14.82
C SER A 64 3.18 -13.29 13.41
N MET A 65 3.20 -14.28 12.53
CA MET A 65 2.61 -14.13 11.21
C MET A 65 1.13 -14.41 11.31
N PRO A 66 0.26 -13.48 10.87
CA PRO A 66 -1.16 -13.76 10.79
C PRO A 66 -1.39 -15.02 9.96
N ARG A 67 -2.39 -15.81 10.34
CA ARG A 67 -2.81 -16.92 9.50
C ARG A 67 -3.31 -16.34 8.17
N ALA A 68 -2.84 -16.91 7.07
CA ALA A 68 -3.45 -16.62 5.77
C ALA A 68 -4.88 -17.19 5.74
N HIS A 69 -5.83 -16.35 5.41
CA HIS A 69 -7.24 -16.72 5.24
C HIS A 69 -7.59 -16.78 3.76
N GLU A 70 -8.56 -17.61 3.44
CA GLU A 70 -9.10 -17.71 2.08
C GLU A 70 -10.29 -16.77 1.92
N ASP A 71 -10.53 -16.29 0.69
CA ASP A 71 -11.64 -15.39 0.38
C ASP A 71 -13.01 -15.79 0.97
N PRO A 72 -13.42 -17.09 1.01
CA PRO A 72 -14.67 -17.49 1.64
C PRO A 72 -14.80 -17.18 3.14
N GLU A 73 -13.68 -17.11 3.88
CA GLU A 73 -13.70 -16.74 5.29
C GLU A 73 -14.04 -15.26 5.46
N TYR A 74 -13.47 -14.40 4.61
CA TYR A 74 -13.74 -12.96 4.58
C TYR A 74 -15.15 -12.65 4.04
N ALA A 75 -15.63 -13.40 3.04
CA ALA A 75 -16.92 -13.16 2.41
C ALA A 75 -18.12 -13.30 3.36
N SER A 76 -17.95 -13.99 4.49
CA SER A 76 -18.98 -14.20 5.50
C SER A 76 -19.11 -13.09 6.54
N VAL A 77 -18.21 -12.09 6.49
CA VAL A 77 -18.10 -11.01 7.48
C VAL A 77 -18.12 -9.66 6.75
N ASP A 78 -18.83 -8.70 7.32
CA ASP A 78 -18.73 -7.31 6.83
C ASP A 78 -17.37 -6.73 7.22
N ALA A 79 -16.78 -5.97 6.31
CA ALA A 79 -15.55 -5.25 6.58
C ALA A 79 -15.75 -4.18 7.66
N GLN A 80 -14.66 -3.82 8.34
CA GLN A 80 -14.63 -2.70 9.26
C GLN A 80 -15.16 -1.44 8.57
N ARG A 81 -16.06 -0.72 9.23
CA ARG A 81 -16.67 0.49 8.66
C ARG A 81 -15.73 1.67 8.71
N TYR A 82 -15.63 2.36 7.59
CA TYR A 82 -14.91 3.62 7.52
C TYR A 82 -15.68 4.71 8.26
N ALA A 83 -15.03 5.33 9.25
CA ALA A 83 -15.65 6.36 10.08
C ALA A 83 -15.61 7.78 9.46
N GLY A 84 -15.02 7.92 8.28
CA GLY A 84 -14.78 9.22 7.64
C GLY A 84 -13.44 9.82 8.09
N GLY A 85 -13.07 10.93 7.47
CA GLY A 85 -11.84 11.67 7.78
C GLY A 85 -11.00 12.04 6.58
N ASP A 86 -11.26 11.45 5.41
CA ASP A 86 -10.58 11.85 4.18
C ASP A 86 -10.94 13.29 3.82
N THR A 87 -9.90 14.05 3.52
CA THR A 87 -10.02 15.41 3.03
C THR A 87 -9.48 15.47 1.59
N ASN A 88 -10.03 16.38 0.80
CA ASN A 88 -9.58 16.58 -0.57
C ASN A 88 -9.72 15.32 -1.47
N VAL A 89 -10.79 14.55 -1.29
CA VAL A 89 -11.10 13.41 -2.17
C VAL A 89 -11.53 13.93 -3.54
N PRO A 90 -11.00 13.37 -4.65
CA PRO A 90 -11.46 13.71 -5.99
C PRO A 90 -12.95 13.42 -6.17
N LYS A 91 -13.66 14.28 -6.93
CA LYS A 91 -15.14 14.27 -7.01
C LYS A 91 -15.71 12.98 -7.60
N ASP A 92 -14.96 12.34 -8.51
CA ASP A 92 -15.50 11.23 -9.30
C ASP A 92 -15.16 9.87 -8.70
N VAL A 93 -14.46 9.82 -7.55
CA VAL A 93 -14.04 8.57 -6.87
C VAL A 93 -15.26 7.73 -6.47
N ASP A 94 -16.29 8.35 -5.89
CA ASP A 94 -17.50 7.63 -5.45
C ASP A 94 -18.27 7.05 -6.65
N THR A 95 -18.39 7.81 -7.73
CA THR A 95 -19.03 7.35 -8.96
C THR A 95 -18.28 6.16 -9.53
N LEU A 96 -16.95 6.27 -9.64
CA LEU A 96 -16.09 5.21 -10.17
C LEU A 96 -16.19 3.93 -9.31
N ALA A 97 -16.15 4.09 -7.98
CA ALA A 97 -16.31 2.97 -7.06
C ALA A 97 -17.66 2.28 -7.22
N SER A 98 -18.74 3.06 -7.27
CA SER A 98 -20.12 2.55 -7.43
C SER A 98 -20.32 1.83 -8.76
N GLU A 99 -19.79 2.35 -9.86
CA GLU A 99 -19.88 1.74 -11.18
C GLU A 99 -19.24 0.35 -11.20
N HIS A 100 -18.05 0.20 -10.63
CA HIS A 100 -17.30 -1.04 -10.69
C HIS A 100 -17.64 -2.05 -9.59
N SER A 101 -18.34 -1.65 -8.52
CA SER A 101 -18.78 -2.54 -7.44
C SER A 101 -20.29 -2.79 -7.37
N SER A 102 -21.08 -2.27 -8.33
CA SER A 102 -22.53 -2.31 -8.29
C SER A 102 -23.16 -3.72 -8.24
N SER A 103 -22.48 -4.73 -8.77
CA SER A 103 -22.94 -6.13 -8.77
C SER A 103 -22.52 -6.92 -7.53
N ALA A 104 -21.64 -6.36 -6.70
CA ALA A 104 -21.11 -7.02 -5.52
C ALA A 104 -22.15 -7.16 -4.41
N ARG A 105 -22.15 -8.29 -3.73
CA ARG A 105 -23.10 -8.66 -2.67
C ARG A 105 -22.51 -8.61 -1.27
N SER A 106 -21.19 -8.55 -1.17
CA SER A 106 -20.44 -8.44 0.08
C SER A 106 -19.35 -7.38 -0.03
N ASP A 107 -18.81 -6.96 1.10
CA ASP A 107 -17.71 -5.98 1.10
C ASP A 107 -16.43 -6.56 0.49
N LEU A 108 -16.17 -7.86 0.66
CA LEU A 108 -15.09 -8.55 -0.04
C LEU A 108 -15.28 -8.49 -1.56
N GLU A 109 -16.49 -8.80 -2.06
CA GLU A 109 -16.78 -8.75 -3.50
C GLU A 109 -16.62 -7.33 -4.07
N LYS A 110 -16.99 -6.29 -3.32
CA LYS A 110 -16.74 -4.89 -3.71
C LYS A 110 -15.26 -4.61 -3.84
N ALA A 111 -14.48 -5.01 -2.84
CA ALA A 111 -13.03 -4.80 -2.85
C ALA A 111 -12.37 -5.55 -4.02
N ARG A 112 -12.72 -6.81 -4.26
CA ARG A 112 -12.21 -7.61 -5.40
C ARG A 112 -12.63 -7.04 -6.75
N ALA A 113 -13.84 -6.50 -6.86
CA ALA A 113 -14.32 -5.86 -8.10
C ALA A 113 -13.55 -4.58 -8.43
N ILE A 114 -13.30 -3.74 -7.42
CA ILE A 114 -12.50 -2.52 -7.56
C ILE A 114 -11.04 -2.88 -7.88
N GLU A 115 -10.45 -3.83 -7.15
CA GLU A 115 -9.10 -4.34 -7.43
C GLU A 115 -8.99 -4.80 -8.88
N SER A 116 -9.88 -5.69 -9.32
CA SER A 116 -9.89 -6.24 -10.68
C SER A 116 -10.01 -5.15 -11.73
N TYR A 117 -10.87 -4.15 -11.52
CA TYR A 117 -10.99 -3.02 -12.43
C TYR A 117 -9.68 -2.26 -12.59
N LEU A 118 -9.08 -1.85 -11.47
CA LEU A 118 -7.84 -1.08 -11.48
C LEU A 118 -6.67 -1.87 -12.08
N HIS A 119 -6.58 -3.16 -11.74
CA HIS A 119 -5.51 -4.05 -12.21
C HIS A 119 -5.62 -4.34 -13.71
N THR A 120 -6.84 -4.51 -14.25
CA THR A 120 -7.04 -4.93 -15.65
C THR A 120 -7.17 -3.76 -16.62
N GLU A 121 -7.82 -2.67 -16.22
CA GLU A 121 -8.06 -1.50 -17.08
C GLU A 121 -6.99 -0.41 -16.92
N GLY A 122 -6.18 -0.50 -15.88
CA GLY A 122 -5.09 0.42 -15.61
C GLY A 122 -3.85 0.16 -16.48
N PHE A 123 -2.96 1.13 -16.55
CA PHE A 123 -1.64 1.01 -17.19
C PHE A 123 -0.55 1.40 -16.19
N TYR A 124 0.49 0.59 -16.15
CA TYR A 124 1.64 0.85 -15.26
C TYR A 124 2.59 1.88 -15.86
N SER A 125 2.99 2.85 -15.07
CA SER A 125 4.11 3.74 -15.38
C SER A 125 4.68 4.36 -14.11
N ASN A 126 5.97 4.21 -13.91
CA ASN A 126 6.77 4.87 -12.88
C ASN A 126 7.68 5.98 -13.45
N GLU A 127 7.44 6.43 -14.68
CA GLU A 127 8.19 7.51 -15.30
C GLU A 127 7.76 8.87 -14.72
N ASP A 128 8.71 9.75 -14.41
CA ASP A 128 8.42 11.14 -14.02
C ASP A 128 8.00 11.95 -15.26
N THR A 129 6.79 11.70 -15.71
CA THR A 129 6.13 12.42 -16.81
C THR A 129 4.95 13.22 -16.28
N ILE A 130 4.35 14.08 -17.12
CA ILE A 130 3.19 14.88 -16.70
C ILE A 130 1.99 13.99 -16.32
N ASP A 131 1.91 12.80 -16.91
CA ASP A 131 0.80 11.87 -16.74
C ASP A 131 1.08 10.79 -15.68
N SER A 132 2.35 10.66 -15.26
CA SER A 132 2.82 9.68 -14.29
C SER A 132 3.75 10.29 -13.24
N ARG A 133 3.33 11.43 -12.66
CA ARG A 133 4.11 12.06 -11.59
C ARG A 133 4.04 11.25 -10.31
N PRO A 134 5.16 11.13 -9.56
CA PRO A 134 5.16 10.56 -8.23
C PRO A 134 4.20 11.29 -7.27
N GLY A 135 3.78 10.60 -6.23
CA GLY A 135 2.91 11.12 -5.20
C GLY A 135 1.43 10.85 -5.47
N SER A 136 0.64 10.93 -4.40
CA SER A 136 -0.78 10.60 -4.36
C SER A 136 -1.64 11.79 -3.91
N SER A 137 -1.21 13.03 -4.27
CA SER A 137 -2.01 14.23 -4.00
C SER A 137 -3.37 14.19 -4.70
N GLN A 138 -4.34 14.93 -4.17
CA GLN A 138 -5.67 15.06 -4.79
C GLN A 138 -5.58 15.38 -6.28
N ASP A 139 -4.75 16.35 -6.67
CA ASP A 139 -4.57 16.76 -8.08
C ASP A 139 -4.01 15.60 -8.93
N ARG A 140 -3.08 14.80 -8.39
CA ARG A 140 -2.53 13.64 -9.08
C ARG A 140 -3.59 12.56 -9.32
N ILE A 141 -4.36 12.21 -8.28
CA ILE A 141 -5.44 11.22 -8.40
C ILE A 141 -6.56 11.74 -9.30
N GLN A 142 -6.95 13.03 -9.17
CA GLN A 142 -7.96 13.64 -10.04
C GLN A 142 -7.56 13.59 -11.52
N ARG A 143 -6.29 13.81 -11.84
CA ARG A 143 -5.79 13.69 -13.24
C ARG A 143 -5.80 12.24 -13.72
N MET A 144 -5.46 11.31 -12.86
CA MET A 144 -5.47 9.88 -13.18
C MET A 144 -6.87 9.41 -13.58
N ILE A 145 -7.89 9.75 -12.78
CA ILE A 145 -9.28 9.34 -13.05
C ILE A 145 -9.95 10.17 -14.14
N GLY A 146 -9.48 11.38 -14.39
CA GLY A 146 -10.02 12.28 -15.45
C GLY A 146 -9.36 12.10 -16.82
N ALA A 147 -8.38 11.22 -16.95
CA ALA A 147 -7.73 10.91 -18.23
C ALA A 147 -8.49 9.83 -19.01
N ASP A 148 -8.24 9.74 -20.33
CA ASP A 148 -8.83 8.70 -21.17
C ASP A 148 -8.40 7.28 -20.78
N ILE A 149 -7.26 7.15 -20.12
CA ILE A 149 -6.71 5.91 -19.58
C ILE A 149 -6.13 6.16 -18.18
N LEU A 150 -6.28 5.18 -17.28
CA LEU A 150 -5.65 5.22 -15.95
C LEU A 150 -4.16 4.91 -16.09
N VAL A 151 -3.29 5.83 -15.65
CA VAL A 151 -1.82 5.63 -15.67
C VAL A 151 -1.24 5.99 -14.32
N GLY A 152 -0.49 5.07 -13.75
CA GLY A 152 0.17 5.27 -12.45
C GLY A 152 1.09 4.11 -12.09
N ASP A 153 1.64 4.20 -10.91
CA ASP A 153 2.40 3.12 -10.26
C ASP A 153 1.66 2.58 -9.02
N ASP A 154 2.31 1.73 -8.28
CA ASP A 154 1.79 1.07 -7.07
C ASP A 154 1.17 2.10 -6.10
N GLU A 155 1.83 3.24 -5.87
CA GLU A 155 1.40 4.28 -4.93
C GLU A 155 0.05 4.89 -5.29
N GLN A 156 -0.13 5.24 -6.57
CA GLN A 156 -1.38 5.87 -7.01
C GLN A 156 -2.53 4.86 -7.07
N TYR A 157 -2.28 3.64 -7.53
CA TYR A 157 -3.31 2.60 -7.59
C TYR A 157 -3.77 2.19 -6.20
N ALA A 158 -2.86 1.98 -5.25
CA ALA A 158 -3.22 1.68 -3.87
C ALA A 158 -3.99 2.83 -3.22
N THR A 159 -3.56 4.09 -3.43
CA THR A 159 -4.28 5.27 -2.93
C THR A 159 -5.67 5.38 -3.53
N LEU A 160 -5.81 5.22 -4.85
CA LEU A 160 -7.11 5.31 -5.52
C LEU A 160 -8.06 4.21 -5.01
N MET A 161 -7.59 2.97 -4.89
CA MET A 161 -8.39 1.87 -4.35
C MET A 161 -8.84 2.14 -2.92
N ALA A 162 -7.96 2.60 -2.04
CA ALA A 162 -8.33 2.94 -0.66
C ALA A 162 -9.42 4.03 -0.61
N LEU A 163 -9.30 5.09 -1.41
CA LEU A 163 -10.31 6.15 -1.51
C LEU A 163 -11.64 5.62 -2.06
N MET A 164 -11.61 4.73 -3.06
CA MET A 164 -12.81 4.08 -3.60
C MET A 164 -13.51 3.23 -2.53
N LEU A 165 -12.76 2.45 -1.74
CA LEU A 165 -13.31 1.65 -0.64
C LEU A 165 -13.88 2.53 0.46
N HIS A 166 -13.19 3.62 0.84
CA HIS A 166 -13.68 4.59 1.81
C HIS A 166 -15.01 5.21 1.37
N SER A 167 -15.16 5.54 0.09
CA SER A 167 -16.42 6.08 -0.45
C SER A 167 -17.58 5.07 -0.35
N GLN A 168 -17.27 3.78 -0.36
CA GLN A 168 -18.22 2.69 -0.14
C GLN A 168 -18.45 2.34 1.34
N GLY A 169 -17.86 3.11 2.26
CA GLY A 169 -17.97 2.91 3.70
C GLY A 169 -17.12 1.76 4.26
N ILE A 170 -16.14 1.28 3.51
CA ILE A 170 -15.22 0.20 3.88
C ILE A 170 -13.91 0.82 4.35
N ALA A 171 -13.47 0.50 5.57
CA ALA A 171 -12.17 0.92 6.08
C ALA A 171 -11.05 0.15 5.37
N ALA A 172 -10.12 0.89 4.80
CA ALA A 172 -8.96 0.36 4.09
C ALA A 172 -7.71 1.16 4.47
N ARG A 173 -6.56 0.53 4.40
CA ARG A 173 -5.27 1.21 4.56
C ARG A 173 -4.35 0.93 3.38
N VAL A 174 -3.56 1.92 2.99
CA VAL A 174 -2.44 1.73 2.07
C VAL A 174 -1.24 1.23 2.86
N VAL A 175 -0.66 0.16 2.41
CA VAL A 175 0.56 -0.43 2.98
C VAL A 175 1.68 -0.29 1.96
N MET A 176 2.85 0.12 2.42
CA MET A 176 4.07 0.13 1.63
C MET A 176 5.09 -0.83 2.23
N GLY A 177 5.66 -1.67 1.41
CA GLY A 177 6.62 -2.67 1.85
C GLY A 177 7.44 -3.23 0.70
N ALA A 178 8.35 -4.13 1.03
CA ALA A 178 9.15 -4.84 0.04
C ALA A 178 8.90 -6.34 0.16
N TYR A 179 8.59 -6.99 -0.94
CA TYR A 179 8.46 -8.43 -1.01
C TYR A 179 8.96 -8.98 -2.35
N ARG A 180 9.29 -10.26 -2.35
CA ARG A 180 9.65 -10.98 -3.56
C ARG A 180 8.94 -12.32 -3.56
N GLU A 181 8.14 -12.59 -4.57
CA GLU A 181 7.40 -13.84 -4.68
C GLU A 181 8.32 -15.06 -4.67
N GLY A 182 7.90 -16.11 -3.97
CA GLY A 182 8.65 -17.35 -3.85
C GLY A 182 9.92 -17.27 -3.02
N ALA A 183 10.25 -16.11 -2.46
CA ALA A 183 11.42 -15.95 -1.59
C ALA A 183 11.22 -16.69 -0.27
N SER A 184 12.29 -17.31 0.24
CA SER A 184 12.28 -18.00 1.52
C SER A 184 13.68 -17.96 2.15
N GLY A 185 13.74 -18.01 3.47
CA GLY A 185 15.00 -17.92 4.22
C GLY A 185 15.53 -16.49 4.28
N SER A 186 16.83 -16.31 4.08
CA SER A 186 17.45 -14.98 4.01
C SER A 186 17.27 -14.39 2.63
N VAL A 187 16.73 -13.18 2.55
CA VAL A 187 16.40 -12.50 1.29
C VAL A 187 16.95 -11.09 1.31
N ASP A 188 17.65 -10.72 0.25
CA ASP A 188 18.08 -9.34 0.01
C ASP A 188 17.00 -8.65 -0.83
N LEU A 189 16.32 -7.65 -0.26
CA LEU A 189 15.34 -6.81 -0.91
C LEU A 189 15.96 -5.45 -1.25
N THR A 190 15.57 -4.90 -2.37
CA THR A 190 16.07 -3.61 -2.90
C THR A 190 14.92 -2.65 -3.18
N GLY A 191 15.21 -1.43 -3.57
CA GLY A 191 14.18 -0.47 -3.97
C GLY A 191 13.27 -0.95 -5.12
N SER A 192 13.75 -1.88 -5.96
CA SER A 192 12.93 -2.48 -7.03
C SER A 192 11.92 -3.51 -6.53
N ASP A 193 12.07 -3.99 -5.30
CA ASP A 193 11.14 -4.91 -4.63
C ASP A 193 10.11 -4.15 -3.77
N MET A 194 10.16 -2.81 -3.79
CA MET A 194 9.15 -1.97 -3.12
C MET A 194 7.84 -1.97 -3.87
N HIS A 195 6.76 -2.11 -3.11
CA HIS A 195 5.38 -2.12 -3.57
C HIS A 195 4.50 -1.33 -2.62
N ALA A 196 3.35 -0.89 -3.12
CA ALA A 196 2.24 -0.42 -2.29
C ALA A 196 1.00 -1.24 -2.63
N TRP A 197 0.24 -1.62 -1.60
CA TRP A 197 -0.99 -2.39 -1.74
C TRP A 197 -2.04 -1.88 -0.76
N VAL A 198 -3.21 -2.47 -0.78
CA VAL A 198 -4.31 -2.13 0.12
C VAL A 198 -4.63 -3.29 1.04
N GLU A 199 -4.94 -2.97 2.28
CA GLU A 199 -5.46 -3.94 3.24
C GLU A 199 -6.82 -3.46 3.79
N VAL A 200 -7.74 -4.40 3.90
CA VAL A 200 -9.08 -4.21 4.47
C VAL A 200 -9.24 -5.12 5.68
N GLU A 201 -9.69 -4.55 6.80
CA GLU A 201 -9.94 -5.30 8.02
C GLU A 201 -11.32 -5.96 7.99
N PHE A 202 -11.35 -7.27 8.27
CA PHE A 202 -12.57 -8.03 8.50
C PHE A 202 -12.59 -8.48 9.96
N PRO A 203 -13.42 -7.87 10.82
CA PRO A 203 -13.42 -8.13 12.25
C PRO A 203 -13.58 -9.60 12.60
N GLY A 204 -12.64 -10.12 13.39
CA GLY A 204 -12.63 -11.54 13.81
C GLY A 204 -12.01 -12.51 12.80
N VAL A 205 -11.70 -12.07 11.58
CA VAL A 205 -10.96 -12.84 10.56
C VAL A 205 -9.54 -12.29 10.42
N GLY A 206 -9.41 -11.00 10.17
CA GLY A 206 -8.10 -10.32 9.99
C GLY A 206 -8.08 -9.42 8.77
N TRP A 207 -6.87 -9.08 8.33
CA TRP A 207 -6.62 -8.24 7.19
C TRP A 207 -6.60 -9.05 5.88
N ALA A 208 -7.40 -8.61 4.91
CA ALA A 208 -7.34 -9.12 3.54
C ALA A 208 -6.51 -8.16 2.67
N THR A 209 -5.62 -8.71 1.87
CA THR A 209 -4.73 -7.96 0.98
C THR A 209 -5.28 -7.87 -0.43
N PHE A 210 -5.11 -6.71 -1.04
CA PHE A 210 -5.53 -6.39 -2.40
C PHE A 210 -4.41 -5.64 -3.12
N ASP A 211 -4.04 -6.09 -4.31
CA ASP A 211 -3.05 -5.40 -5.16
C ASP A 211 -3.73 -4.87 -6.44
N PRO A 212 -4.11 -3.59 -6.46
CA PRO A 212 -4.76 -2.98 -7.61
C PRO A 212 -3.78 -2.59 -8.73
N THR A 213 -2.48 -2.83 -8.55
CA THR A 213 -1.46 -2.39 -9.49
C THR A 213 -1.52 -3.20 -10.78
N PRO A 214 -1.61 -2.55 -11.95
CA PRO A 214 -1.52 -3.27 -13.23
C PRO A 214 -0.17 -3.96 -13.41
N PRO A 215 -0.11 -5.04 -14.22
CA PRO A 215 1.16 -5.66 -14.56
C PRO A 215 2.16 -4.64 -15.11
N ARG A 216 3.42 -4.71 -14.67
CA ARG A 216 4.46 -3.74 -15.06
C ARG A 216 4.77 -3.70 -16.56
N ASP A 217 4.42 -4.72 -17.30
CA ASP A 217 4.51 -4.79 -18.76
C ASP A 217 3.27 -4.24 -19.48
N GLN A 218 2.17 -3.98 -18.75
CA GLN A 218 0.97 -3.30 -19.25
C GLN A 218 1.17 -1.79 -19.29
N GLN A 219 1.96 -1.34 -20.26
CA GLN A 219 2.29 0.08 -20.41
C GLN A 219 1.43 0.75 -21.48
N PRO A 220 1.17 2.07 -21.38
CA PRO A 220 0.44 2.79 -22.40
C PRO A 220 1.13 2.70 -23.77
N THR A 221 0.46 2.15 -24.78
CA THR A 221 1.01 2.04 -26.13
C THR A 221 0.94 3.35 -26.92
N THR A 222 0.14 4.30 -26.46
CA THR A 222 -0.03 5.60 -27.10
C THR A 222 0.92 6.62 -26.51
N LYS A 223 1.87 7.11 -27.31
CA LYS A 223 2.58 8.36 -26.97
C LYS A 223 1.51 9.45 -26.89
N ILE A 224 1.18 9.90 -25.70
CA ILE A 224 0.26 11.02 -25.51
C ILE A 224 0.84 12.19 -26.28
N ASN A 225 0.13 12.61 -27.34
CA ASN A 225 0.54 13.75 -28.15
C ASN A 225 0.59 14.97 -27.24
N LYS A 226 1.80 15.42 -26.89
CA LYS A 226 1.98 16.68 -26.18
C LYS A 226 1.24 17.77 -26.94
N PRO A 227 0.31 18.51 -26.35
CA PRO A 227 -0.28 19.66 -27.03
C PRO A 227 0.87 20.58 -27.43
N LYS A 228 0.98 20.87 -28.72
CA LYS A 228 1.91 21.88 -29.20
C LYS A 228 1.48 23.20 -28.58
N SER A 229 2.32 23.77 -27.73
CA SER A 229 2.19 25.17 -27.31
C SER A 229 2.19 26.03 -28.56
N VAL A 230 1.10 26.74 -28.78
CA VAL A 230 0.96 27.78 -29.80
C VAL A 230 1.62 29.05 -29.27
#